data_4e2734ff8d7554b622f5f335409d0f88
#
_entry.id   4e2734ff8d7554b622f5f335409d0f88
#
_cell.length_a   1.000
_cell.length_b   1.000
_cell.length_c   1.000
_cell.angle_alpha   90.00
_cell.angle_beta   90.00
_cell.angle_gamma   90.00
#
_symmetry.space_group_name_H-M   'P 1'
#
loop_
_entity.id
_entity.type
_entity.pdbx_description
1 polymer ?
#
loop_
_entity_poly.entity_id
_entity_poly.type
_entity_poly.pdbx_seq_one_letter_code
_entity_poly.pdbx_strand_id
1 'polypeptide(L)' 'MSACVIGHITVRDEDKWAQYRAQVPATLAPWGAELLFRGQRTAVLSGAHAHTDTVVIRFPDAATVDGWFQSAAYQALIP' A
#
# COMPACT_ATOMS: atom_id res chain seq x y z
N MET A 1 1.09 19.24 -6.46
CA MET A 1 0.44 18.87 -5.19
C MET A 1 0.57 17.37 -5.00
N SER A 2 1.04 16.93 -3.85
CA SER A 2 1.21 15.50 -3.58
C SER A 2 -0.11 14.85 -3.12
N ALA A 3 -0.20 13.54 -3.30
CA ALA A 3 -1.31 12.74 -2.82
C ALA A 3 -0.76 11.54 -2.05
N CYS A 4 -1.53 11.03 -1.10
CA CYS A 4 -1.15 9.84 -0.33
C CYS A 4 -2.21 8.76 -0.47
N VAL A 5 -1.75 7.52 -0.57
CA VAL A 5 -2.58 6.34 -0.41
C VAL A 5 -2.32 5.76 0.97
N ILE A 6 -3.39 5.54 1.72
CA ILE A 6 -3.30 4.88 3.02
C ILE A 6 -4.05 3.56 2.90
N GLY A 7 -3.33 2.45 3.01
CA GLY A 7 -3.90 1.12 2.94
C GLY A 7 -3.97 0.48 4.32
N HIS A 8 -5.15 -0.03 4.67
CA HIS A 8 -5.35 -0.82 5.87
C HIS A 8 -5.57 -2.27 5.47
N ILE A 9 -4.76 -3.17 5.99
CA ILE A 9 -4.66 -4.54 5.49
C ILE A 9 -4.82 -5.52 6.64
N THR A 10 -5.60 -6.57 6.41
CA THR A 10 -5.65 -7.73 7.29
C THR A 10 -4.83 -8.85 6.66
N VAL A 11 -3.73 -9.22 7.31
CA VAL A 11 -2.86 -10.29 6.79
C VAL A 11 -3.42 -11.64 7.21
N ARG A 12 -3.78 -12.47 6.22
CA ARG A 12 -4.30 -13.82 6.45
C ARG A 12 -3.33 -14.91 6.01
N ASP A 13 -2.44 -14.57 5.08
CA ASP A 13 -1.42 -15.47 4.56
C ASP A 13 -0.10 -14.68 4.51
N GLU A 14 0.78 -14.98 5.45
CA GLU A 14 2.03 -14.22 5.59
C GLU A 14 2.98 -14.44 4.43
N ASP A 15 2.99 -15.61 3.81
CA ASP A 15 3.84 -15.88 2.66
C ASP A 15 3.40 -15.04 1.46
N LYS A 16 2.11 -14.98 1.17
CA LYS A 16 1.56 -14.13 0.11
C LYS A 16 1.79 -12.66 0.43
N TRP A 17 1.64 -12.25 1.68
CA TRP A 17 1.90 -10.88 2.12
C TRP A 17 3.36 -10.49 1.89
N ALA A 18 4.30 -11.37 2.22
CA ALA A 18 5.71 -11.12 1.99
C ALA A 18 6.04 -10.98 0.51
N GLN A 19 5.44 -11.80 -0.35
CA GLN A 19 5.59 -11.69 -1.80
C GLN A 19 5.04 -10.37 -2.33
N TYR A 20 3.87 -9.97 -1.86
CA TYR A 20 3.26 -8.68 -2.20
C TYR A 20 4.18 -7.52 -1.81
N ARG A 21 4.68 -7.51 -0.57
CA ARG A 21 5.58 -6.45 -0.09
C ARG A 21 6.87 -6.36 -0.90
N ALA A 22 7.38 -7.49 -1.36
CA ALA A 22 8.62 -7.53 -2.13
C ALA A 22 8.44 -6.94 -3.55
N GLN A 23 7.22 -7.00 -4.10
CA GLN A 23 6.95 -6.60 -5.49
C GLN A 23 6.37 -5.19 -5.63
N VAL A 24 5.70 -4.68 -4.61
CA VAL A 24 5.04 -3.37 -4.67
C VAL A 24 6.00 -2.22 -5.02
N PRO A 25 7.21 -2.13 -4.44
CA PRO A 25 8.12 -1.03 -4.78
C PRO A 25 8.44 -0.94 -6.29
N ALA A 26 8.58 -2.08 -6.97
CA ALA A 26 8.83 -2.09 -8.41
C ALA A 26 7.63 -1.53 -9.19
N THR A 27 6.41 -1.71 -8.70
CA THR A 27 5.22 -1.16 -9.36
C THR A 27 5.10 0.36 -9.15
N LEU A 28 5.68 0.88 -8.09
CA LEU A 28 5.62 2.31 -7.75
C LEU A 28 6.64 3.15 -8.50
N ALA A 29 7.79 2.58 -8.83
CA ALA A 29 8.90 3.33 -9.41
C ALA A 29 8.53 4.11 -10.69
N PRO A 30 7.79 3.53 -11.66
CA PRO A 30 7.40 4.27 -12.88
C PRO A 30 6.51 5.48 -12.62
N TRP A 31 5.86 5.55 -11.46
CA TRP A 31 4.89 6.61 -11.13
C TRP A 31 5.48 7.70 -10.22
N GLY A 32 6.77 7.60 -9.90
CA GLY A 32 7.42 8.54 -8.99
C GLY A 32 6.87 8.49 -7.59
N ALA A 33 6.29 7.36 -7.18
CA ALA A 33 5.70 7.17 -5.87
C ALA A 33 6.74 6.68 -4.86
N GLU A 34 6.48 6.94 -3.59
CA GLU A 34 7.40 6.62 -2.51
C GLU A 34 6.64 5.99 -1.34
N LEU A 35 7.10 4.83 -0.91
CA LEU A 35 6.58 4.19 0.31
C LEU A 35 7.16 4.94 1.51
N LEU A 36 6.32 5.65 2.24
CA LEU A 36 6.75 6.43 3.40
C LEU A 36 6.75 5.62 4.68
N PHE A 37 5.80 4.71 4.83
CA PHE A 37 5.59 3.99 6.08
C PHE A 37 4.92 2.66 5.83
N ARG A 38 5.36 1.65 6.57
CA ARG A 38 4.69 0.36 6.67
C ARG A 38 4.79 -0.08 8.12
N GLY A 39 3.65 -0.36 8.73
CA GLY A 39 3.63 -0.72 10.14
C GLY A 39 2.57 -1.75 10.47
N GLN A 40 2.80 -2.42 11.59
CA GLN A 40 1.89 -3.39 12.15
C GLN A 40 1.19 -2.75 13.35
N ARG A 41 -0.12 -3.03 13.49
CA ARG A 41 -0.87 -2.53 14.63
C ARG A 41 -0.38 -3.17 15.94
N THR A 42 -0.04 -2.34 16.91
CA THR A 42 0.32 -2.80 18.25
C THR A 42 -0.80 -2.56 19.25
N ALA A 43 -1.57 -1.48 19.07
CA ALA A 43 -2.68 -1.13 19.97
C ALA A 43 -3.66 -0.24 19.23
N VAL A 44 -4.92 -0.25 19.66
CA VAL A 44 -5.94 0.69 19.26
C VAL A 44 -6.18 1.64 20.42
N LEU A 45 -5.81 2.91 20.29
CA LEU A 45 -5.88 3.88 21.37
C LEU A 45 -7.27 4.49 21.52
N SER A 46 -8.04 4.51 20.43
CA SER A 46 -9.39 5.07 20.43
C SER A 46 -10.21 4.42 19.32
N GLY A 47 -11.48 4.12 19.60
CA GLY A 47 -12.37 3.51 18.63
C GLY A 47 -12.06 2.04 18.37
N ALA A 48 -12.38 1.57 17.17
CA ALA A 48 -12.16 0.19 16.74
C ALA A 48 -11.45 0.15 15.40
N HIS A 49 -10.54 -0.83 15.23
CA HIS A 49 -9.80 -1.00 14.00
C HIS A 49 -9.50 -2.48 13.78
N ALA A 50 -10.08 -3.05 12.72
CA ALA A 50 -10.04 -4.50 12.48
C ALA A 50 -8.78 -4.96 11.71
N HIS A 51 -8.09 -4.05 11.03
CA HIS A 51 -6.94 -4.41 10.19
C HIS A 51 -5.65 -4.49 11.01
N THR A 52 -4.73 -5.35 10.59
CA THR A 52 -3.49 -5.61 11.32
C THR A 52 -2.33 -4.75 10.86
N ASP A 53 -2.32 -4.32 9.60
CA ASP A 53 -1.20 -3.63 8.98
C ASP A 53 -1.66 -2.36 8.28
N THR A 54 -0.77 -1.37 8.21
CA THR A 54 -1.02 -0.10 7.52
C THR A 54 0.17 0.26 6.66
N VAL A 55 -0.11 0.76 5.45
CA VAL A 55 0.91 1.33 4.56
C VAL A 55 0.53 2.73 4.17
N VAL A 56 1.53 3.61 4.01
CA VAL A 56 1.34 4.98 3.51
C VAL A 56 2.29 5.19 2.35
N ILE A 57 1.75 5.55 1.19
CA ILE A 57 2.50 5.76 -0.04
C ILE A 57 2.21 7.16 -0.54
N ARG A 58 3.28 7.93 -0.82
CA ARG A 58 3.15 9.27 -1.39
C ARG A 58 3.30 9.22 -2.90
N PHE A 59 2.42 9.93 -3.60
CA PHE A 59 2.44 10.10 -5.05
C PHE A 59 2.62 11.58 -5.40
N PRO A 60 3.17 11.90 -6.59
CA PRO A 60 3.30 13.28 -7.04
C PRO A 60 1.95 14.03 -7.11
N ASP A 61 0.89 13.32 -7.53
CA ASP A 61 -0.45 13.89 -7.64
C ASP A 61 -1.52 12.79 -7.62
N ALA A 62 -2.79 13.20 -7.61
CA ALA A 62 -3.91 12.25 -7.57
C ALA A 62 -4.05 11.44 -8.86
N ALA A 63 -3.69 12.01 -10.00
CA ALA A 63 -3.78 11.31 -11.29
C ALA A 63 -2.82 10.11 -11.34
N THR A 64 -1.62 10.25 -10.76
CA THR A 64 -0.68 9.12 -10.71
C THR A 64 -1.14 8.01 -9.78
N VAL A 65 -1.92 8.33 -8.73
CA VAL A 65 -2.56 7.31 -7.89
C VAL A 65 -3.47 6.41 -8.72
N ASP A 66 -4.37 7.02 -9.51
CA ASP A 66 -5.29 6.26 -10.35
C ASP A 66 -4.53 5.43 -11.39
N GLY A 67 -3.55 6.01 -12.04
CA GLY A 67 -2.74 5.32 -13.03
C GLY A 67 -2.02 4.11 -12.45
N TRP A 68 -1.40 4.27 -11.30
CA TRP A 68 -0.72 3.17 -10.62
C TRP A 68 -1.70 2.07 -10.21
N PHE A 69 -2.80 2.45 -9.58
CA PHE A 69 -3.79 1.48 -9.09
C PHE A 69 -4.32 0.62 -10.23
N GLN A 70 -4.58 1.23 -11.40
CA GLN A 70 -5.12 0.53 -12.55
C GLN A 70 -4.05 -0.13 -13.43
N SER A 71 -2.76 0.06 -13.11
CA SER A 71 -1.69 -0.53 -13.90
C SER A 71 -1.75 -2.07 -13.86
N ALA A 72 -1.38 -2.70 -14.97
CA ALA A 72 -1.35 -4.16 -15.05
C ALA A 72 -0.39 -4.75 -14.01
N ALA A 73 0.74 -4.07 -13.77
CA ALA A 73 1.73 -4.53 -12.81
C ALA A 73 1.16 -4.60 -11.38
N TYR A 74 0.41 -3.58 -10.95
CA TYR A 74 -0.18 -3.58 -9.62
C TYR A 74 -1.40 -4.50 -9.53
N GLN A 75 -2.27 -4.47 -10.53
CA GLN A 75 -3.47 -5.32 -10.54
C GLN A 75 -3.11 -6.81 -10.51
N ALA A 76 -1.96 -7.19 -11.07
CA ALA A 76 -1.49 -8.57 -10.99
C ALA A 76 -1.14 -9.02 -9.56
N LEU A 77 -0.90 -8.08 -8.64
CA LEU A 77 -0.59 -8.39 -7.24
C LEU A 77 -1.81 -8.47 -6.35
N ILE A 78 -2.96 -7.96 -6.80
CA ILE A 78 -4.20 -8.02 -6.04
C ILE A 78 -4.82 -9.41 -6.24
N PRO A 79 -5.15 -10.13 -5.15
CA PRO A 79 -5.80 -11.43 -5.23
C PRO A 79 -7.23 -11.35 -5.78
#